data_5f9bf68b0a49392346c44e1d20b154e4
#
_entry.id   5f9bf68b0a49392346c44e1d20b154e4
#
_cell.length_a   1.000
_cell.length_b   1.000
_cell.length_c   1.000
_cell.angle_alpha   90.00
_cell.angle_beta   90.00
_cell.angle_gamma   90.00
#
_symmetry.space_group_name_H-M   'P 1'
#
loop_
_entity.id
_entity.type
_entity.pdbx_description
1 polymer ?
#
loop_
_entity_poly.entity_id
_entity_poly.type
_entity_poly.pdbx_seq_one_letter_code
_entity_poly.pdbx_strand_id
1 'polypeptide(L)'
;YPEGRRIYGISRRPGSVLAWGEDGASLLNGDLTVSTRLLEGQSIRDIFEDVSITYFATADGLYKQDGESAPRHVDTPIRDIYAIARTKIGLGLGLATSSGVCIHADRWHYLTGPRWLPSDDTRALIQHEDTLLVATGDGLGRIRFSETTLADKEPGFQTRIRDRHLRLKGYVTTSRLTTPGNLSSNVPVPSDNDGLWTALYLAAQSYRYAVTGSDEARGWANQAFDAIEWLEAVTTVDGFPTKAIVEKDWNTGSDAVTWYPSADGEWLWKGDCSSDEIDGHMYGYSIFYDLAADDAYKERIVSLVHRIMDHIIGNGYLIIGKDGKRTRWGVWAPEYLNGPWRAQRGLNSLEILSHLKSAHHITGDDRYGDAYRDLIENHGYAENARHVKLTLPGHVNHSDDELAFISYYPLLKYETDEGLRSIYLESLEESWQEERPERNPWWNYIYGAVTENACDVEEAARTLREIPLDLIDWPIRNSHRADIRLDADRGRKGELQSIGVLPYDELPALKWNANPYALDGGGNATREDDGTYFLLPYWMGRYYGFLEDTHS
;
A
#
# COMPACT_ATOMS: atom_id res chain seq x y z
N TYR A 1 33.12 -38.37 17.23
CA TYR A 1 33.18 -36.90 17.11
C TYR A 1 34.64 -36.47 17.27
N PRO A 2 35.15 -35.45 16.55
CA PRO A 2 36.56 -35.05 16.63
C PRO A 2 36.98 -34.66 18.05
N GLU A 3 38.16 -35.11 18.50
CA GLU A 3 38.72 -34.79 19.82
C GLU A 3 38.87 -33.27 20.00
N GLY A 4 38.44 -32.75 21.17
CA GLY A 4 38.56 -31.35 21.53
C GLY A 4 37.48 -30.43 20.96
N ARG A 5 36.50 -30.94 20.23
CA ARG A 5 35.37 -30.18 19.71
C ARG A 5 34.16 -30.32 20.63
N ARG A 6 33.37 -29.22 20.75
CA ARG A 6 32.16 -29.24 21.57
C ARG A 6 31.03 -29.95 20.84
N ILE A 7 30.31 -30.80 21.54
CA ILE A 7 29.01 -31.35 21.12
C ILE A 7 27.92 -30.47 21.71
N TYR A 8 26.97 -30.05 20.87
CA TYR A 8 25.84 -29.24 21.26
C TYR A 8 24.59 -30.08 21.53
N GLY A 9 24.47 -31.22 20.86
CA GLY A 9 23.34 -32.10 21.07
C GLY A 9 23.54 -33.50 20.52
N ILE A 10 22.67 -34.40 20.95
CA ILE A 10 22.58 -35.78 20.47
C ILE A 10 21.11 -36.16 20.26
N SER A 11 20.82 -36.93 19.22
CA SER A 11 19.50 -37.50 18.94
C SER A 11 19.61 -38.99 18.74
N ARG A 12 18.66 -39.77 19.28
CA ARG A 12 18.58 -41.20 19.11
C ARG A 12 17.82 -41.54 17.81
N ARG A 13 18.42 -42.35 16.96
CA ARG A 13 17.82 -42.93 15.76
C ARG A 13 17.68 -44.44 15.91
N PRO A 14 16.83 -45.13 15.12
CA PRO A 14 16.78 -46.58 15.11
C PRO A 14 18.16 -47.16 14.77
N GLY A 15 18.77 -47.87 15.72
CA GLY A 15 20.10 -48.51 15.52
C GLY A 15 21.32 -47.60 15.49
N SER A 16 21.17 -46.27 15.72
CA SER A 16 22.24 -45.30 15.64
C SER A 16 22.00 -44.07 16.54
N VAL A 17 23.03 -43.24 16.65
CA VAL A 17 22.96 -41.94 17.37
C VAL A 17 23.51 -40.84 16.46
N LEU A 18 22.83 -39.77 16.31
CA LEU A 18 23.31 -38.55 15.67
C LEU A 18 23.86 -37.58 16.71
N ALA A 19 25.11 -37.21 16.62
CA ALA A 19 25.74 -36.20 17.48
C ALA A 19 26.17 -35.00 16.62
N TRP A 20 25.92 -33.76 17.09
CA TRP A 20 26.29 -32.56 16.38
C TRP A 20 26.91 -31.50 17.28
N GLY A 21 27.65 -30.56 16.67
CA GLY A 21 28.33 -29.51 17.40
C GLY A 21 29.19 -28.60 16.51
N GLU A 22 30.36 -28.20 17.03
CA GLU A 22 31.26 -27.24 16.38
C GLU A 22 31.78 -27.66 15.00
N ASP A 23 31.82 -28.96 14.72
CA ASP A 23 32.46 -29.50 13.52
C ASP A 23 31.56 -30.51 12.77
N GLY A 24 30.30 -30.05 12.49
CA GLY A 24 29.33 -30.86 11.78
C GLY A 24 28.54 -31.81 12.65
N ALA A 25 28.02 -32.86 12.01
CA ALA A 25 27.31 -33.95 12.68
C ALA A 25 27.96 -35.30 12.34
N SER A 26 27.94 -36.22 13.31
CA SER A 26 28.43 -37.58 13.16
C SER A 26 27.30 -38.58 13.44
N LEU A 27 27.02 -39.47 12.51
CA LEU A 27 26.17 -40.62 12.73
C LEU A 27 27.02 -41.76 13.31
N LEU A 28 26.63 -42.25 14.49
CA LEU A 28 27.30 -43.28 15.23
C LEU A 28 26.49 -44.58 15.18
N ASN A 29 27.14 -45.70 14.92
CA ASN A 29 26.55 -47.02 14.99
C ASN A 29 26.22 -47.41 16.45
N GLY A 30 25.58 -48.55 16.66
CA GLY A 30 25.27 -49.06 18.00
C GLY A 30 26.48 -49.33 18.88
N ASP A 31 27.67 -49.54 18.30
CA ASP A 31 28.95 -49.66 18.99
C ASP A 31 29.70 -48.33 19.15
N LEU A 32 29.04 -47.21 18.83
CA LEU A 32 29.54 -45.83 18.87
C LEU A 32 30.69 -45.54 17.88
N THR A 33 30.90 -46.38 16.89
CA THR A 33 31.81 -46.04 15.79
C THR A 33 31.16 -45.06 14.82
N VAL A 34 31.92 -44.11 14.27
CA VAL A 34 31.40 -43.13 13.32
C VAL A 34 31.16 -43.84 11.97
N SER A 35 29.91 -43.87 11.53
CA SER A 35 29.52 -44.40 10.22
C SER A 35 29.53 -43.33 9.13
N THR A 36 29.09 -42.13 9.45
CA THR A 36 28.99 -41.04 8.47
C THR A 36 29.23 -39.69 9.14
N ARG A 37 29.91 -38.79 8.44
CA ARG A 37 30.04 -37.38 8.82
C ARG A 37 29.25 -36.51 7.86
N LEU A 38 28.59 -35.51 8.41
CA LEU A 38 27.74 -34.56 7.69
C LEU A 38 28.16 -33.13 8.03
N LEU A 39 28.18 -32.24 7.04
CA LEU A 39 28.49 -30.83 7.17
C LEU A 39 29.79 -30.55 7.93
N GLU A 40 30.86 -31.31 7.61
CA GLU A 40 32.20 -31.15 8.24
C GLU A 40 32.67 -29.69 8.13
N GLY A 41 33.21 -29.14 9.20
CA GLY A 41 33.64 -27.75 9.27
C GLY A 41 32.52 -26.73 9.53
N GLN A 42 31.25 -27.17 9.56
CA GLN A 42 30.13 -26.32 9.88
C GLN A 42 29.71 -26.46 11.35
N SER A 43 29.53 -25.34 12.06
CA SER A 43 28.98 -25.38 13.41
C SER A 43 27.47 -25.56 13.36
N ILE A 44 26.99 -26.76 13.72
CA ILE A 44 25.57 -27.07 13.78
C ILE A 44 25.05 -26.76 15.17
N ARG A 45 24.15 -25.79 15.27
CA ARG A 45 23.60 -25.31 16.54
C ARG A 45 22.39 -26.11 16.99
N ASP A 46 21.55 -26.53 16.02
CA ASP A 46 20.31 -27.28 16.31
C ASP A 46 19.94 -28.19 15.15
N ILE A 47 19.19 -29.24 15.44
CA ILE A 47 18.69 -30.20 14.45
C ILE A 47 17.20 -30.45 14.69
N PHE A 48 16.45 -30.47 13.61
CA PHE A 48 15.05 -30.88 13.61
C PHE A 48 14.86 -32.08 12.66
N GLU A 49 14.25 -33.15 13.17
CA GLU A 49 13.99 -34.38 12.43
C GLU A 49 12.48 -34.56 12.24
N ASP A 50 12.05 -34.71 10.98
CA ASP A 50 10.67 -35.02 10.60
C ASP A 50 10.63 -36.18 9.63
N VAL A 51 10.10 -37.33 10.10
CA VAL A 51 9.98 -38.62 9.37
C VAL A 51 11.25 -39.02 8.64
N SER A 52 11.45 -38.56 7.39
CA SER A 52 12.60 -38.87 6.55
C SER A 52 13.49 -37.65 6.27
N ILE A 53 13.17 -36.51 6.83
CA ILE A 53 13.87 -35.23 6.60
C ILE A 53 14.59 -34.80 7.87
N THR A 54 15.86 -34.42 7.72
CA THR A 54 16.61 -33.79 8.79
C THR A 54 17.02 -32.38 8.38
N TYR A 55 16.73 -31.39 9.21
CA TYR A 55 17.16 -30.02 9.05
C TYR A 55 18.27 -29.70 10.04
N PHE A 56 19.27 -28.95 9.58
CA PHE A 56 20.42 -28.53 10.36
C PHE A 56 20.51 -27.01 10.39
N ALA A 57 20.43 -26.42 11.58
CA ALA A 57 20.63 -24.98 11.80
C ALA A 57 22.11 -24.68 11.97
N THR A 58 22.63 -23.77 11.18
CA THR A 58 24.03 -23.34 11.24
C THR A 58 24.14 -21.81 11.27
N ALA A 59 25.35 -21.30 11.45
CA ALA A 59 25.62 -19.87 11.30
C ALA A 59 25.61 -19.40 9.83
N ASP A 60 25.67 -20.34 8.86
CA ASP A 60 25.77 -20.06 7.43
C ASP A 60 24.54 -20.53 6.65
N GLY A 61 23.47 -20.90 7.34
CA GLY A 61 22.19 -21.23 6.73
C GLY A 61 21.52 -22.47 7.27
N LEU A 62 20.39 -22.77 6.66
CA LEU A 62 19.63 -23.99 6.86
C LEU A 62 20.09 -25.06 5.86
N TYR A 63 20.35 -26.27 6.35
CA TYR A 63 20.59 -27.42 5.47
C TYR A 63 19.49 -28.45 5.67
N LYS A 64 19.10 -29.11 4.58
CA LYS A 64 18.09 -30.16 4.53
C LYS A 64 18.68 -31.42 3.98
N GLN A 65 18.45 -32.54 4.67
CA GLN A 65 18.82 -33.90 4.24
C GLN A 65 17.53 -34.71 4.05
N ASP A 66 17.32 -35.28 2.89
CA ASP A 66 16.25 -36.21 2.58
C ASP A 66 16.77 -37.67 2.69
N GLY A 67 16.37 -38.42 3.69
CA GLY A 67 16.83 -39.77 3.96
C GLY A 67 18.35 -39.83 4.18
N GLU A 68 19.03 -40.62 3.37
CA GLU A 68 20.49 -40.79 3.40
C GLU A 68 21.27 -39.90 2.40
N SER A 69 20.57 -38.97 1.72
CA SER A 69 21.19 -38.05 0.76
C SER A 69 22.19 -37.11 1.45
N ALA A 70 23.06 -36.47 0.68
CA ALA A 70 23.91 -35.41 1.20
C ALA A 70 23.04 -34.19 1.59
N PRO A 71 23.31 -33.49 2.73
CA PRO A 71 22.63 -32.27 3.08
C PRO A 71 22.80 -31.18 2.01
N ARG A 72 21.72 -30.50 1.65
CA ARG A 72 21.69 -29.39 0.70
C ARG A 72 21.27 -28.10 1.39
N HIS A 73 21.83 -26.98 0.98
CA HIS A 73 21.46 -25.65 1.48
C HIS A 73 20.01 -25.31 1.09
N VAL A 74 19.30 -24.65 1.98
CA VAL A 74 17.94 -24.11 1.77
C VAL A 74 18.01 -22.60 1.92
N ASP A 75 17.52 -21.88 0.93
CA ASP A 75 17.44 -20.42 1.00
C ASP A 75 16.45 -19.98 2.07
N THR A 76 16.93 -19.11 2.96
CA THR A 76 16.16 -18.54 4.08
C THR A 76 16.41 -17.04 4.17
N PRO A 77 15.47 -16.25 4.72
CA PRO A 77 15.67 -14.81 4.88
C PRO A 77 16.94 -14.46 5.67
N ILE A 78 17.20 -15.21 6.74
CA ILE A 78 18.38 -15.01 7.60
C ILE A 78 19.20 -16.30 7.63
N ARG A 79 20.50 -16.20 7.42
CA ARG A 79 21.40 -17.36 7.43
C ARG A 79 21.80 -17.80 8.81
N ASP A 80 22.02 -16.88 9.73
CA ASP A 80 22.52 -17.18 11.07
C ASP A 80 21.38 -17.71 11.96
N ILE A 81 21.22 -19.04 12.00
CA ILE A 81 20.08 -19.74 12.63
C ILE A 81 20.53 -20.36 13.95
N TYR A 82 19.77 -20.14 15.02
CA TYR A 82 20.05 -20.64 16.35
C TYR A 82 19.25 -21.87 16.72
N ALA A 83 17.97 -21.94 16.32
CA ALA A 83 17.10 -23.05 16.68
C ALA A 83 16.05 -23.31 15.59
N ILE A 84 15.56 -24.54 15.54
CA ILE A 84 14.51 -25.00 14.63
C ILE A 84 13.39 -25.60 15.47
N ALA A 85 12.13 -25.30 15.17
CA ALA A 85 11.01 -25.96 15.78
C ALA A 85 9.95 -26.32 14.76
N ARG A 86 9.14 -27.32 15.09
CA ARG A 86 7.89 -27.57 14.38
C ARG A 86 6.91 -26.45 14.66
N THR A 87 6.22 -26.00 13.63
CA THR A 87 5.05 -25.11 13.76
C THR A 87 3.80 -25.80 13.23
N LYS A 88 2.62 -25.33 13.62
CA LYS A 88 1.35 -25.83 13.05
C LYS A 88 0.97 -25.12 11.74
N ILE A 89 1.83 -24.26 11.23
CA ILE A 89 1.56 -23.41 10.07
C ILE A 89 2.37 -23.94 8.89
N GLY A 90 1.71 -24.03 7.72
CA GLY A 90 2.34 -24.40 6.46
C GLY A 90 3.09 -25.73 6.50
N LEU A 91 4.37 -25.70 6.07
CA LEU A 91 5.26 -26.86 6.11
C LEU A 91 5.74 -27.24 7.52
N GLY A 92 5.28 -26.52 8.54
CA GLY A 92 5.55 -26.82 9.91
C GLY A 92 6.98 -26.53 10.38
N LEU A 93 7.69 -25.59 9.76
CA LEU A 93 9.05 -25.21 10.11
C LEU A 93 9.15 -23.75 10.56
N GLY A 94 9.70 -23.52 11.77
CA GLY A 94 10.04 -22.23 12.31
C GLY A 94 11.52 -22.15 12.69
N LEU A 95 12.16 -21.00 12.45
CA LEU A 95 13.57 -20.74 12.70
C LEU A 95 13.72 -19.55 13.63
N ALA A 96 14.44 -19.72 14.75
CA ALA A 96 14.98 -18.61 15.53
C ALA A 96 16.33 -18.19 14.93
N THR A 97 16.49 -16.90 14.66
CA THR A 97 17.67 -16.41 13.93
C THR A 97 18.33 -15.24 14.68
N SER A 98 19.48 -14.81 14.24
CA SER A 98 20.15 -13.63 14.77
C SER A 98 19.38 -12.32 14.50
N SER A 99 18.37 -12.37 13.64
CA SER A 99 17.57 -11.20 13.29
C SER A 99 16.12 -11.62 13.01
N GLY A 100 15.35 -11.85 14.08
CA GLY A 100 13.93 -12.21 13.99
C GLY A 100 13.68 -13.71 13.80
N VAL A 101 12.42 -14.03 13.47
CA VAL A 101 11.90 -15.38 13.26
C VAL A 101 11.50 -15.57 11.80
N CYS A 102 11.90 -16.70 11.21
CA CYS A 102 11.41 -17.12 9.89
C CYS A 102 10.47 -18.30 10.05
N ILE A 103 9.29 -18.24 9.42
CA ILE A 103 8.29 -19.32 9.44
C ILE A 103 7.98 -19.73 8.01
N HIS A 104 8.11 -21.01 7.71
CA HIS A 104 7.79 -21.56 6.40
C HIS A 104 6.33 -22.00 6.32
N ALA A 105 5.53 -21.30 5.51
CA ALA A 105 4.16 -21.67 5.17
C ALA A 105 4.05 -21.91 3.65
N ASP A 106 3.31 -21.10 2.94
CA ASP A 106 3.31 -20.98 1.47
C ASP A 106 4.65 -20.40 0.96
N ARG A 107 5.25 -19.53 1.76
CA ARG A 107 6.57 -18.90 1.60
C ARG A 107 7.29 -18.79 2.95
N TRP A 108 8.48 -18.22 2.98
CA TRP A 108 9.07 -17.74 4.21
C TRP A 108 8.39 -16.44 4.65
N HIS A 109 7.79 -16.43 5.84
CA HIS A 109 7.36 -15.24 6.55
C HIS A 109 8.48 -14.78 7.47
N TYR A 110 8.86 -13.52 7.37
CA TYR A 110 9.92 -12.92 8.16
C TYR A 110 9.33 -11.95 9.19
N LEU A 111 9.44 -12.29 10.47
CA LEU A 111 8.86 -11.57 11.59
C LEU A 111 9.94 -10.95 12.46
N THR A 112 9.90 -9.62 12.63
CA THR A 112 10.90 -8.83 13.35
C THR A 112 10.30 -8.03 14.49
N GLY A 113 11.13 -7.58 15.42
CA GLY A 113 10.78 -6.59 16.42
C GLY A 113 10.95 -5.16 15.90
N PRO A 114 10.33 -4.17 16.53
CA PRO A 114 9.39 -4.32 17.67
C PRO A 114 7.95 -4.66 17.26
N ARG A 115 7.65 -4.83 15.97
CA ARG A 115 6.29 -5.10 15.46
C ARG A 115 5.72 -6.42 15.98
N TRP A 116 6.47 -7.51 15.81
CA TRP A 116 6.02 -8.88 16.09
C TRP A 116 6.68 -9.50 17.31
N LEU A 117 7.87 -9.03 17.68
CA LEU A 117 8.72 -9.60 18.70
C LEU A 117 9.24 -8.52 19.65
N PRO A 118 9.54 -8.85 20.93
CA PRO A 118 10.19 -7.91 21.83
C PRO A 118 11.56 -7.45 21.33
N SER A 119 12.30 -8.30 20.61
CA SER A 119 13.61 -7.99 20.02
C SER A 119 13.92 -8.94 18.87
N ASP A 120 14.82 -8.54 17.96
CA ASP A 120 15.28 -9.35 16.83
C ASP A 120 16.25 -10.46 17.23
N ASP A 121 16.93 -10.37 18.39
CA ASP A 121 17.82 -11.42 18.91
C ASP A 121 16.97 -12.61 19.41
N THR A 122 16.55 -13.47 18.49
CA THR A 122 15.73 -14.65 18.82
C THR A 122 16.61 -15.87 19.03
N ARG A 123 16.41 -16.62 20.12
CA ARG A 123 17.32 -17.65 20.58
C ARG A 123 16.73 -19.04 20.58
N ALA A 124 15.42 -19.15 20.79
CA ALA A 124 14.70 -20.42 20.80
C ALA A 124 13.24 -20.18 20.47
N LEU A 125 12.59 -21.23 19.93
CA LEU A 125 11.15 -21.20 19.69
C LEU A 125 10.55 -22.57 19.97
N ILE A 126 9.29 -22.58 20.36
CA ILE A 126 8.52 -23.81 20.63
C ILE A 126 7.05 -23.60 20.31
N GLN A 127 6.45 -24.59 19.63
CA GLN A 127 5.01 -24.63 19.43
C GLN A 127 4.31 -25.14 20.68
N HIS A 128 3.38 -24.36 21.19
CA HIS A 128 2.46 -24.74 22.27
C HIS A 128 1.03 -24.47 21.82
N GLU A 129 0.25 -25.54 21.65
CA GLU A 129 -1.09 -25.50 21.10
C GLU A 129 -1.18 -24.76 19.74
N ASP A 130 -1.89 -23.61 19.67
CA ASP A 130 -2.05 -22.74 18.51
C ASP A 130 -1.03 -21.58 18.47
N THR A 131 -0.12 -21.55 19.43
CA THR A 131 0.80 -20.42 19.67
C THR A 131 2.24 -20.85 19.51
N LEU A 132 3.04 -20.07 18.77
CA LEU A 132 4.49 -20.18 18.75
C LEU A 132 5.06 -19.24 19.81
N LEU A 133 5.74 -19.78 20.79
CA LEU A 133 6.49 -19.02 21.80
C LEU A 133 7.92 -18.83 21.32
N VAL A 134 8.43 -17.59 21.41
CA VAL A 134 9.76 -17.20 20.92
C VAL A 134 10.52 -16.53 22.06
N ALA A 135 11.63 -17.13 22.48
CA ALA A 135 12.57 -16.50 23.41
C ALA A 135 13.45 -15.50 22.67
N THR A 136 13.45 -14.25 23.12
CA THR A 136 14.27 -13.17 22.55
C THR A 136 15.21 -12.59 23.60
N GLY A 137 16.14 -11.73 23.19
CA GLY A 137 17.04 -11.01 24.09
C GLY A 137 16.31 -10.17 25.14
N ASP A 138 15.14 -9.61 24.79
CA ASP A 138 14.37 -8.67 25.63
C ASP A 138 13.06 -9.25 26.17
N GLY A 139 12.86 -10.57 26.09
CA GLY A 139 11.70 -11.22 26.67
C GLY A 139 11.12 -12.34 25.81
N LEU A 140 9.87 -12.69 26.10
CA LEU A 140 9.14 -13.77 25.43
C LEU A 140 8.14 -13.22 24.43
N GLY A 141 8.34 -13.51 23.14
CA GLY A 141 7.38 -13.27 22.06
C GLY A 141 6.32 -14.37 22.01
N ARG A 142 5.14 -14.00 21.58
CA ARG A 142 4.00 -14.91 21.41
C ARG A 142 3.32 -14.64 20.08
N ILE A 143 3.44 -15.59 19.15
CA ILE A 143 2.87 -15.50 17.80
C ILE A 143 1.74 -16.50 17.68
N ARG A 144 0.58 -16.02 17.25
CA ARG A 144 -0.57 -16.84 16.93
C ARG A 144 -1.04 -16.55 15.52
N PHE A 145 -1.31 -17.59 14.77
CA PHE A 145 -1.92 -17.51 13.46
C PHE A 145 -3.38 -17.92 13.55
N SER A 146 -4.23 -17.21 12.85
CA SER A 146 -5.65 -17.53 12.71
C SER A 146 -6.01 -17.45 11.23
N GLU A 147 -6.83 -18.40 10.79
CA GLU A 147 -7.42 -18.32 9.46
C GLU A 147 -8.35 -17.11 9.41
N THR A 148 -8.32 -16.40 8.29
CA THR A 148 -9.16 -15.22 8.04
C THR A 148 -9.43 -15.08 6.55
N THR A 149 -10.54 -14.46 6.21
CA THR A 149 -10.89 -14.12 4.83
C THR A 149 -10.76 -12.62 4.58
N LEU A 150 -10.81 -12.19 3.33
CA LEU A 150 -10.87 -10.76 3.01
C LEU A 150 -12.09 -10.09 3.64
N ALA A 151 -13.24 -10.81 3.66
CA ALA A 151 -14.48 -10.34 4.29
C ALA A 151 -14.34 -10.17 5.81
N ASP A 152 -13.56 -11.04 6.48
CA ASP A 152 -13.29 -10.92 7.92
C ASP A 152 -12.35 -9.74 8.25
N LYS A 153 -11.48 -9.34 7.32
CA LYS A 153 -10.57 -8.21 7.50
C LYS A 153 -11.28 -6.87 7.37
N GLU A 154 -12.26 -6.77 6.50
CA GLU A 154 -12.97 -5.53 6.15
C GLU A 154 -13.51 -4.78 7.38
N PRO A 155 -14.27 -5.40 8.32
CA PRO A 155 -14.78 -4.70 9.48
C PRO A 155 -13.69 -4.11 10.39
N GLY A 156 -12.51 -4.75 10.40
CA GLY A 156 -11.34 -4.26 11.15
C GLY A 156 -10.84 -2.92 10.59
N PHE A 157 -10.78 -2.77 9.28
CA PHE A 157 -10.40 -1.51 8.63
C PHE A 157 -11.48 -0.44 8.77
N GLN A 158 -12.77 -0.79 8.66
CA GLN A 158 -13.87 0.16 8.92
C GLN A 158 -13.81 0.71 10.35
N THR A 159 -13.65 -0.18 11.33
CA THR A 159 -13.57 0.19 12.75
C THR A 159 -12.37 1.11 13.01
N ARG A 160 -11.21 0.81 12.41
CA ARG A 160 -10.01 1.65 12.50
C ARG A 160 -10.28 3.08 12.05
N ILE A 161 -10.86 3.25 10.85
CA ILE A 161 -11.15 4.58 10.31
C ILE A 161 -12.09 5.34 11.24
N ARG A 162 -13.19 4.72 11.67
CA ARG A 162 -14.16 5.36 12.55
C ARG A 162 -13.58 5.79 13.89
N ASP A 163 -12.77 4.93 14.49
CA ASP A 163 -12.28 5.13 15.85
C ASP A 163 -11.07 6.06 15.93
N ARG A 164 -10.22 6.10 14.88
CA ARG A 164 -8.90 6.72 14.99
C ARG A 164 -8.48 7.62 13.84
N HIS A 165 -9.21 7.65 12.73
CA HIS A 165 -8.77 8.39 11.53
C HIS A 165 -9.74 9.47 11.07
N LEU A 166 -10.94 9.56 11.66
CA LEU A 166 -11.87 10.63 11.34
C LEU A 166 -11.49 11.91 12.09
N ARG A 167 -11.29 12.99 11.34
CA ARG A 167 -10.99 14.32 11.85
C ARG A 167 -12.07 15.32 11.43
N LEU A 168 -12.39 16.27 12.31
CA LEU A 168 -13.39 17.32 12.08
C LEU A 168 -14.74 16.76 11.59
N LYS A 169 -15.21 17.21 10.43
CA LYS A 169 -16.48 16.78 9.81
C LYS A 169 -16.44 15.38 9.19
N GLY A 170 -15.30 14.73 9.16
CA GLY A 170 -15.18 13.39 8.59
C GLY A 170 -14.01 13.20 7.62
N TYR A 171 -12.98 14.06 7.67
CA TYR A 171 -11.76 13.82 6.91
C TYR A 171 -11.08 12.55 7.36
N VAL A 172 -10.81 11.67 6.41
CA VAL A 172 -10.00 10.47 6.65
C VAL A 172 -8.54 10.85 6.53
N THR A 173 -7.82 10.78 7.63
CA THR A 173 -6.44 11.24 7.72
C THR A 173 -5.55 10.24 8.45
N THR A 174 -4.25 10.39 8.31
CA THR A 174 -3.28 9.66 9.11
C THR A 174 -3.44 10.00 10.59
N SER A 175 -3.28 9.01 11.47
CA SER A 175 -3.30 9.20 12.92
C SER A 175 -1.88 9.19 13.48
N ARG A 176 -1.52 10.23 14.24
CA ARG A 176 -0.28 10.30 14.99
C ARG A 176 -0.46 9.59 16.34
N LEU A 177 0.51 8.75 16.71
CA LEU A 177 0.57 8.11 18.02
C LEU A 177 1.54 8.91 18.91
N THR A 178 1.03 9.51 20.00
CA THR A 178 1.85 10.29 20.93
C THR A 178 2.76 9.41 21.78
N THR A 179 2.40 8.13 21.93
CA THR A 179 3.24 7.08 22.50
C THR A 179 3.45 6.01 21.43
N PRO A 180 4.71 5.72 21.04
CA PRO A 180 5.00 4.75 19.98
C PRO A 180 4.30 3.41 20.18
N GLY A 181 3.64 2.90 19.13
CA GLY A 181 2.95 1.62 19.14
C GLY A 181 1.65 1.56 19.96
N ASN A 182 1.27 2.63 20.65
CA ASN A 182 0.07 2.67 21.48
C ASN A 182 -1.10 3.32 20.75
N LEU A 183 -2.00 2.51 20.20
CA LEU A 183 -3.19 2.97 19.48
C LEU A 183 -4.14 3.85 20.32
N SER A 184 -4.15 3.69 21.66
CA SER A 184 -4.96 4.54 22.54
C SER A 184 -4.42 5.97 22.65
N SER A 185 -3.23 6.24 22.17
CA SER A 185 -2.61 7.57 22.14
C SER A 185 -2.78 8.31 20.81
N ASN A 186 -3.69 7.83 19.97
CA ASN A 186 -3.93 8.36 18.64
C ASN A 186 -4.46 9.79 18.64
N VAL A 187 -4.05 10.57 17.66
CA VAL A 187 -4.53 11.91 17.35
C VAL A 187 -4.57 12.06 15.83
N PRO A 188 -5.74 12.13 15.19
CA PRO A 188 -5.84 12.41 13.76
C PRO A 188 -5.22 13.77 13.43
N VAL A 189 -4.37 13.82 12.41
CA VAL A 189 -3.64 15.04 12.03
C VAL A 189 -3.94 15.41 10.58
N PRO A 190 -3.94 16.71 10.22
CA PRO A 190 -4.13 17.12 8.83
C PRO A 190 -3.01 16.56 7.96
N SER A 191 -3.35 16.17 6.74
CA SER A 191 -2.40 15.74 5.73
C SER A 191 -2.03 16.87 4.76
N ASP A 192 -1.26 16.58 3.75
CA ASP A 192 -1.01 17.55 2.69
C ASP A 192 -2.21 17.64 1.71
N ASN A 193 -3.01 16.57 1.59
CA ASN A 193 -4.16 16.48 0.69
C ASN A 193 -5.33 15.74 1.39
N ASP A 194 -5.97 16.38 2.37
CA ASP A 194 -7.11 15.78 3.11
C ASP A 194 -8.28 15.43 2.18
N GLY A 195 -8.47 16.21 1.11
CA GLY A 195 -9.52 15.99 0.13
C GLY A 195 -9.28 14.74 -0.72
N LEU A 196 -8.08 14.56 -1.26
CA LEU A 196 -7.72 13.36 -2.02
C LEU A 196 -7.99 12.09 -1.21
N TRP A 197 -7.40 11.99 0.00
CA TRP A 197 -7.51 10.78 0.82
C TRP A 197 -8.95 10.50 1.25
N THR A 198 -9.70 11.55 1.60
CA THR A 198 -11.13 11.41 1.95
C THR A 198 -11.98 11.02 0.74
N ALA A 199 -11.64 11.50 -0.47
CA ALA A 199 -12.33 11.12 -1.70
C ALA A 199 -12.12 9.64 -2.07
N LEU A 200 -10.95 9.05 -1.78
CA LEU A 200 -10.73 7.62 -1.94
C LEU A 200 -11.61 6.81 -0.97
N TYR A 201 -11.79 7.27 0.26
CA TYR A 201 -12.73 6.65 1.20
C TYR A 201 -14.19 6.83 0.76
N LEU A 202 -14.55 8.01 0.24
CA LEU A 202 -15.87 8.26 -0.37
C LEU A 202 -16.16 7.23 -1.47
N ALA A 203 -15.21 7.00 -2.36
CA ALA A 203 -15.32 6.01 -3.42
C ALA A 203 -15.47 4.58 -2.85
N ALA A 204 -14.68 4.22 -1.84
CA ALA A 204 -14.77 2.92 -1.17
C ALA A 204 -16.16 2.67 -0.57
N GLN A 205 -16.73 3.66 0.14
CA GLN A 205 -18.06 3.56 0.74
C GLN A 205 -19.17 3.55 -0.33
N SER A 206 -18.97 4.25 -1.45
CA SER A 206 -19.91 4.24 -2.57
C SER A 206 -19.97 2.87 -3.26
N TYR A 207 -18.83 2.24 -3.50
CA TYR A 207 -18.78 0.85 -3.96
C TYR A 207 -19.40 -0.12 -2.95
N ARG A 208 -19.10 0.07 -1.64
CA ARG A 208 -19.69 -0.73 -0.58
C ARG A 208 -21.21 -0.64 -0.59
N TYR A 209 -21.76 0.56 -0.72
CA TYR A 209 -23.21 0.75 -0.85
C TYR A 209 -23.78 0.08 -2.09
N ALA A 210 -23.16 0.25 -3.25
CA ALA A 210 -23.60 -0.39 -4.49
C ALA A 210 -23.63 -1.91 -4.42
N VAL A 211 -22.70 -2.53 -3.69
CA VAL A 211 -22.63 -4.00 -3.48
C VAL A 211 -23.63 -4.48 -2.45
N THR A 212 -23.80 -3.74 -1.34
CA THR A 212 -24.51 -4.25 -0.16
C THR A 212 -25.91 -3.66 0.05
N GLY A 213 -26.19 -2.48 -0.54
CA GLY A 213 -27.38 -1.70 -0.24
C GLY A 213 -27.42 -1.13 1.20
N SER A 214 -26.29 -1.13 1.91
CA SER A 214 -26.21 -0.75 3.32
C SER A 214 -26.41 0.74 3.53
N ASP A 215 -27.43 1.14 4.30
CA ASP A 215 -27.62 2.54 4.70
C ASP A 215 -26.44 3.08 5.53
N GLU A 216 -25.74 2.22 6.27
CA GLU A 216 -24.49 2.59 6.96
C GLU A 216 -23.41 3.03 5.96
N ALA A 217 -23.20 2.25 4.89
CA ALA A 217 -22.20 2.59 3.86
C ALA A 217 -22.53 3.91 3.18
N ARG A 218 -23.80 4.13 2.81
CA ARG A 218 -24.29 5.41 2.27
C ARG A 218 -24.11 6.56 3.25
N GLY A 219 -24.37 6.32 4.54
CA GLY A 219 -24.16 7.34 5.58
C GLY A 219 -22.71 7.79 5.69
N TRP A 220 -21.76 6.86 5.61
CA TRP A 220 -20.32 7.17 5.60
C TRP A 220 -19.88 7.86 4.30
N ALA A 221 -20.43 7.48 3.15
CA ALA A 221 -20.21 8.19 1.90
C ALA A 221 -20.70 9.63 1.97
N ASN A 222 -21.92 9.85 2.47
CA ASN A 222 -22.47 11.18 2.66
C ASN A 222 -21.60 12.05 3.58
N GLN A 223 -21.12 11.50 4.71
CA GLN A 223 -20.25 12.24 5.63
C GLN A 223 -18.91 12.60 4.98
N ALA A 224 -18.31 11.67 4.22
CA ALA A 224 -17.08 11.95 3.50
C ALA A 224 -17.26 13.06 2.45
N PHE A 225 -18.38 13.03 1.71
CA PHE A 225 -18.71 14.09 0.78
C PHE A 225 -18.92 15.44 1.48
N ASP A 226 -19.66 15.48 2.60
CA ASP A 226 -19.88 16.70 3.40
C ASP A 226 -18.55 17.32 3.87
N ALA A 227 -17.58 16.47 4.23
CA ALA A 227 -16.25 16.93 4.61
C ALA A 227 -15.50 17.52 3.42
N ILE A 228 -15.52 16.86 2.26
CA ILE A 228 -14.84 17.31 1.05
C ILE A 228 -15.47 18.61 0.50
N GLU A 229 -16.79 18.70 0.46
CA GLU A 229 -17.48 19.93 0.07
C GLU A 229 -17.07 21.12 0.95
N TRP A 230 -16.83 20.89 2.24
CA TRP A 230 -16.41 21.95 3.15
C TRP A 230 -14.99 22.47 2.84
N LEU A 231 -14.13 21.69 2.17
CA LEU A 231 -12.81 22.18 1.72
C LEU A 231 -12.94 23.36 0.74
N GLU A 232 -13.98 23.39 -0.07
CA GLU A 232 -14.27 24.53 -0.95
C GLU A 232 -15.02 25.63 -0.19
N ALA A 233 -16.07 25.27 0.54
CA ALA A 233 -16.95 26.23 1.20
C ALA A 233 -16.27 27.04 2.32
N VAL A 234 -15.22 26.55 2.95
CA VAL A 234 -14.47 27.26 4.00
C VAL A 234 -13.58 28.37 3.45
N THR A 235 -13.20 28.26 2.18
CA THR A 235 -12.34 29.25 1.54
C THR A 235 -13.13 30.52 1.21
N THR A 236 -12.43 31.61 0.99
CA THR A 236 -13.04 32.86 0.53
C THR A 236 -12.84 33.07 -0.98
N VAL A 237 -12.50 32.00 -1.68
CA VAL A 237 -12.25 31.98 -3.12
C VAL A 237 -13.19 30.95 -3.74
N ASP A 238 -14.12 31.44 -4.55
CA ASP A 238 -15.14 30.61 -5.18
C ASP A 238 -14.49 29.54 -6.08
N GLY A 239 -14.91 28.28 -5.92
CA GLY A 239 -14.38 27.14 -6.68
C GLY A 239 -12.94 26.74 -6.33
N PHE A 240 -12.37 27.23 -5.23
CA PHE A 240 -11.04 26.89 -4.78
C PHE A 240 -11.13 25.94 -3.57
N PRO A 241 -10.97 24.62 -3.70
CA PRO A 241 -10.87 23.72 -2.56
C PRO A 241 -9.50 23.86 -1.88
N THR A 242 -9.50 23.88 -0.54
CA THR A 242 -8.25 23.85 0.24
C THR A 242 -7.75 22.43 0.44
N LYS A 243 -6.46 22.27 0.67
CA LYS A 243 -5.84 20.97 0.97
C LYS A 243 -6.13 20.45 2.38
N ALA A 244 -6.32 21.33 3.34
CA ALA A 244 -6.60 20.97 4.73
C ALA A 244 -7.21 22.14 5.49
N ILE A 245 -7.98 21.81 6.53
CA ILE A 245 -8.58 22.76 7.47
C ILE A 245 -8.15 22.38 8.87
N VAL A 246 -7.84 23.38 9.70
CA VAL A 246 -7.52 23.20 11.12
C VAL A 246 -8.22 24.24 11.97
N GLU A 247 -8.33 23.99 13.25
CA GLU A 247 -8.81 24.96 14.24
C GLU A 247 -7.89 26.19 14.27
N LYS A 248 -8.43 27.36 14.55
CA LYS A 248 -7.69 28.63 14.57
C LYS A 248 -6.44 28.64 15.46
N ASP A 249 -6.47 27.85 16.53
CA ASP A 249 -5.38 27.75 17.51
C ASP A 249 -4.38 26.62 17.17
N TRP A 250 -4.57 25.93 16.05
CA TRP A 250 -3.67 24.86 15.62
C TRP A 250 -2.28 25.44 15.28
N ASN A 251 -1.26 24.76 15.77
CA ASN A 251 0.11 25.13 15.42
C ASN A 251 0.44 24.64 13.99
N THR A 252 0.36 25.54 13.03
CA THR A 252 0.68 25.26 11.62
C THR A 252 2.18 25.10 11.36
N GLY A 253 3.02 25.29 12.36
CA GLY A 253 4.47 25.16 12.25
C GLY A 253 5.12 26.16 11.30
N SER A 254 6.24 25.76 10.70
CA SER A 254 6.97 26.52 9.68
C SER A 254 6.61 26.06 8.26
N ASP A 255 5.35 25.75 8.01
CA ASP A 255 4.91 25.36 6.67
C ASP A 255 5.29 26.42 5.64
N ALA A 256 5.83 25.98 4.51
CA ALA A 256 6.15 26.86 3.39
C ALA A 256 4.87 27.41 2.69
N VAL A 257 3.71 26.88 3.06
CA VAL A 257 2.41 27.25 2.52
C VAL A 257 1.68 28.17 3.50
N THR A 258 1.06 29.22 2.97
CA THR A 258 0.29 30.17 3.76
C THR A 258 -1.03 29.57 4.20
N TRP A 259 -1.35 29.70 5.47
CA TRP A 259 -2.67 29.41 6.03
C TRP A 259 -3.49 30.69 6.10
N TYR A 260 -4.75 30.60 5.72
CA TYR A 260 -5.68 31.73 5.69
C TYR A 260 -6.84 31.51 6.65
N PRO A 261 -7.34 32.56 7.32
CA PRO A 261 -8.55 32.42 8.13
C PRO A 261 -9.80 32.24 7.26
N SER A 262 -10.74 31.42 7.77
CA SER A 262 -12.11 31.34 7.26
C SER A 262 -12.86 32.65 7.44
N ALA A 263 -14.00 32.81 6.79
CA ALA A 263 -14.80 34.04 6.88
C ALA A 263 -15.31 34.35 8.31
N ASP A 264 -15.61 33.30 9.10
CA ASP A 264 -16.03 33.39 10.50
C ASP A 264 -14.87 33.52 11.49
N GLY A 265 -13.63 33.32 11.03
CA GLY A 265 -12.40 33.38 11.85
C GLY A 265 -12.21 32.22 12.82
N GLU A 266 -13.00 31.15 12.72
CA GLU A 266 -12.90 29.97 13.60
C GLU A 266 -11.94 28.91 13.09
N TRP A 267 -11.59 28.95 11.78
CA TRP A 267 -10.77 27.96 11.10
C TRP A 267 -9.61 28.59 10.37
N LEU A 268 -8.56 27.82 10.18
CA LEU A 268 -7.49 28.11 9.22
C LEU A 268 -7.54 27.09 8.08
N TRP A 269 -7.42 27.56 6.85
CA TRP A 269 -7.36 26.71 5.67
C TRP A 269 -6.04 26.89 4.92
N LYS A 270 -5.51 25.78 4.41
CA LYS A 270 -4.21 25.72 3.74
C LYS A 270 -4.35 26.20 2.29
N GLY A 271 -3.59 27.21 1.90
CA GLY A 271 -3.49 27.65 0.51
C GLY A 271 -2.77 26.62 -0.38
N ASP A 272 -2.47 26.98 -1.62
CA ASP A 272 -1.71 26.17 -2.59
C ASP A 272 -2.37 24.81 -2.93
N CYS A 273 -3.65 24.82 -3.30
CA CYS A 273 -4.34 23.65 -3.86
C CYS A 273 -3.56 23.07 -5.04
N SER A 274 -3.55 21.75 -5.16
CA SER A 274 -2.79 21.01 -6.19
C SER A 274 -3.71 20.21 -7.13
N SER A 275 -3.13 19.69 -8.22
CA SER A 275 -3.79 18.71 -9.07
C SER A 275 -4.28 17.52 -8.27
N ASP A 276 -3.45 16.99 -7.35
CA ASP A 276 -3.81 15.86 -6.47
C ASP A 276 -5.19 16.03 -5.80
N GLU A 277 -5.46 17.24 -5.27
CA GLU A 277 -6.75 17.52 -4.65
C GLU A 277 -7.89 17.42 -5.66
N ILE A 278 -7.73 18.06 -6.83
CA ILE A 278 -8.78 18.06 -7.85
C ILE A 278 -9.00 16.66 -8.43
N ASP A 279 -7.93 15.90 -8.66
CA ASP A 279 -8.01 14.53 -9.14
C ASP A 279 -8.80 13.65 -8.19
N GLY A 280 -8.48 13.72 -6.89
CA GLY A 280 -9.22 13.01 -5.85
C GLY A 280 -10.69 13.40 -5.80
N HIS A 281 -10.96 14.71 -5.80
CA HIS A 281 -12.33 15.25 -5.79
C HIS A 281 -13.15 14.74 -6.98
N MET A 282 -12.63 14.87 -8.21
CA MET A 282 -13.36 14.49 -9.41
C MET A 282 -13.58 12.98 -9.51
N TYR A 283 -12.59 12.17 -9.08
CA TYR A 283 -12.72 10.72 -8.95
C TYR A 283 -13.83 10.34 -7.95
N GLY A 284 -13.75 10.86 -6.74
CA GLY A 284 -14.72 10.57 -5.67
C GLY A 284 -16.13 11.03 -6.02
N TYR A 285 -16.28 12.24 -6.60
CA TYR A 285 -17.59 12.78 -7.01
C TYR A 285 -18.22 11.91 -8.11
N SER A 286 -17.46 11.49 -9.10
CA SER A 286 -17.95 10.63 -10.19
C SER A 286 -18.55 9.32 -9.66
N ILE A 287 -17.83 8.66 -8.77
CA ILE A 287 -18.25 7.37 -8.21
C ILE A 287 -19.44 7.56 -7.26
N PHE A 288 -19.41 8.56 -6.42
CA PHE A 288 -20.50 8.84 -5.47
C PHE A 288 -21.78 9.23 -6.20
N TYR A 289 -21.68 10.12 -7.21
CA TYR A 289 -22.80 10.54 -8.04
C TYR A 289 -23.51 9.36 -8.71
N ASP A 290 -22.72 8.42 -9.27
CA ASP A 290 -23.26 7.28 -10.00
C ASP A 290 -23.83 6.19 -9.08
N LEU A 291 -23.24 5.97 -7.89
CA LEU A 291 -23.47 4.75 -7.13
C LEU A 291 -24.23 4.94 -5.82
N ALA A 292 -24.09 6.09 -5.13
CA ALA A 292 -24.59 6.20 -3.76
C ALA A 292 -25.33 7.51 -3.44
N ALA A 293 -25.14 8.57 -4.21
CA ALA A 293 -25.79 9.86 -4.00
C ALA A 293 -27.30 9.78 -4.32
N ASP A 294 -28.14 10.26 -3.39
CA ASP A 294 -29.54 10.57 -3.68
C ASP A 294 -29.67 11.91 -4.44
N ASP A 295 -30.89 12.28 -4.82
CA ASP A 295 -31.14 13.47 -5.64
C ASP A 295 -30.61 14.75 -4.96
N ALA A 296 -30.75 14.88 -3.63
CA ALA A 296 -30.28 16.05 -2.89
C ALA A 296 -28.73 16.15 -2.91
N TYR A 297 -28.03 15.04 -2.75
CA TYR A 297 -26.58 15.00 -2.88
C TYR A 297 -26.13 15.22 -4.32
N LYS A 298 -26.84 14.69 -5.30
CA LYS A 298 -26.55 14.93 -6.73
C LYS A 298 -26.63 16.42 -7.08
N GLU A 299 -27.63 17.14 -6.62
CA GLU A 299 -27.74 18.60 -6.81
C GLU A 299 -26.55 19.35 -6.21
N ARG A 300 -26.10 18.95 -5.00
CA ARG A 300 -24.91 19.53 -4.35
C ARG A 300 -23.63 19.24 -5.12
N ILE A 301 -23.44 18.00 -5.60
CA ILE A 301 -22.29 17.62 -6.41
C ILE A 301 -22.26 18.45 -7.70
N VAL A 302 -23.39 18.56 -8.41
CA VAL A 302 -23.51 19.38 -9.62
C VAL A 302 -23.08 20.82 -9.36
N SER A 303 -23.61 21.43 -8.29
CA SER A 303 -23.26 22.80 -7.92
C SER A 303 -21.77 22.98 -7.59
N LEU A 304 -21.19 22.03 -6.86
CA LEU A 304 -19.78 22.07 -6.47
C LEU A 304 -18.84 21.88 -7.68
N VAL A 305 -19.16 20.93 -8.55
CA VAL A 305 -18.40 20.68 -9.78
C VAL A 305 -18.43 21.91 -10.70
N HIS A 306 -19.58 22.59 -10.81
CA HIS A 306 -19.64 23.86 -11.56
C HIS A 306 -18.68 24.91 -10.98
N ARG A 307 -18.69 25.15 -9.66
CA ARG A 307 -17.80 26.17 -9.06
C ARG A 307 -16.33 25.83 -9.28
N ILE A 308 -15.92 24.59 -9.05
CA ILE A 308 -14.53 24.16 -9.21
C ILE A 308 -14.09 24.28 -10.68
N MET A 309 -14.88 23.74 -11.60
CA MET A 309 -14.50 23.73 -13.01
C MET A 309 -14.59 25.11 -13.66
N ASP A 310 -15.55 25.94 -13.24
CA ASP A 310 -15.66 27.34 -13.71
C ASP A 310 -14.45 28.16 -13.19
N HIS A 311 -13.96 27.90 -11.98
CA HIS A 311 -12.72 28.49 -11.48
C HIS A 311 -11.53 28.09 -12.36
N ILE A 312 -11.36 26.80 -12.65
CA ILE A 312 -10.23 26.30 -13.45
C ILE A 312 -10.28 26.82 -14.89
N ILE A 313 -11.42 26.72 -15.56
CA ILE A 313 -11.59 27.16 -16.95
C ILE A 313 -11.50 28.68 -17.05
N GLY A 314 -12.19 29.40 -16.14
CA GLY A 314 -12.22 30.86 -16.11
C GLY A 314 -10.84 31.49 -15.88
N ASN A 315 -9.93 30.76 -15.27
CA ASN A 315 -8.53 31.15 -15.07
C ASN A 315 -7.56 30.54 -16.09
N GLY A 316 -8.06 30.10 -17.26
CA GLY A 316 -7.22 29.55 -18.34
C GLY A 316 -6.55 28.22 -17.97
N TYR A 317 -7.29 27.35 -17.29
CA TYR A 317 -6.84 26.03 -16.82
C TYR A 317 -5.75 26.09 -15.74
N LEU A 318 -5.88 27.07 -14.85
CA LEU A 318 -5.03 27.25 -13.67
C LEU A 318 -5.88 27.32 -12.40
N ILE A 319 -5.33 26.84 -11.28
CA ILE A 319 -5.89 27.14 -9.96
C ILE A 319 -5.26 28.43 -9.45
N ILE A 320 -6.09 29.43 -9.20
CA ILE A 320 -5.65 30.74 -8.69
C ILE A 320 -6.01 30.84 -7.21
N GLY A 321 -4.99 31.04 -6.37
CA GLY A 321 -5.13 31.16 -4.93
C GLY A 321 -5.66 32.52 -4.50
N LYS A 322 -5.88 32.68 -3.19
CA LYS A 322 -6.34 33.91 -2.54
C LYS A 322 -5.43 35.11 -2.77
N ASP A 323 -4.15 34.88 -3.03
CA ASP A 323 -3.16 35.93 -3.34
C ASP A 323 -3.18 36.39 -4.82
N GLY A 324 -4.11 35.86 -5.62
CA GLY A 324 -4.24 36.16 -7.04
C GLY A 324 -3.17 35.51 -7.92
N LYS A 325 -2.37 34.59 -7.38
CA LYS A 325 -1.35 33.86 -8.13
C LYS A 325 -1.80 32.42 -8.37
N ARG A 326 -1.26 31.83 -9.46
CA ARG A 326 -1.45 30.41 -9.65
C ARG A 326 -0.80 29.62 -8.53
N THR A 327 -1.42 28.50 -8.17
CA THR A 327 -0.82 27.54 -7.25
C THR A 327 0.37 26.82 -7.90
N ARG A 328 1.14 26.11 -7.09
CA ARG A 328 2.35 25.45 -7.55
C ARG A 328 2.05 24.34 -8.56
N TRP A 329 1.05 23.50 -8.29
CA TRP A 329 0.79 22.26 -9.03
C TRP A 329 -0.51 22.24 -9.82
N GLY A 330 -1.49 23.10 -9.51
CA GLY A 330 -2.77 23.19 -10.25
C GLY A 330 -2.61 23.88 -11.59
N VAL A 331 -1.97 23.22 -12.55
CA VAL A 331 -1.56 23.80 -13.84
C VAL A 331 -1.86 22.85 -14.98
N TRP A 332 -2.88 23.16 -15.74
CA TRP A 332 -3.27 22.40 -16.95
C TRP A 332 -3.31 23.27 -18.22
N ALA A 333 -2.85 24.49 -18.13
CA ALA A 333 -2.92 25.46 -19.22
C ALA A 333 -2.00 25.11 -20.40
N PRO A 334 -2.48 25.25 -21.66
CA PRO A 334 -1.73 24.89 -22.86
C PRO A 334 -0.36 25.56 -23.00
N GLU A 335 -0.24 26.83 -22.63
CA GLU A 335 1.02 27.58 -22.67
C GLU A 335 2.08 27.02 -21.70
N TYR A 336 1.66 26.31 -20.64
CA TYR A 336 2.56 25.61 -19.74
C TYR A 336 2.89 24.20 -20.23
N LEU A 337 1.87 23.39 -20.53
CA LEU A 337 2.07 21.97 -20.86
C LEU A 337 2.73 21.79 -22.23
N ASN A 338 2.42 22.63 -23.19
CA ASN A 338 3.08 22.64 -24.49
C ASN A 338 4.34 23.54 -24.52
N GLY A 339 4.71 24.09 -23.36
CA GLY A 339 5.84 25.02 -23.17
C GLY A 339 6.80 24.56 -22.07
N PRO A 340 6.98 25.37 -20.99
CA PRO A 340 8.00 25.11 -19.96
C PRO A 340 7.73 23.86 -19.12
N TRP A 341 6.50 23.34 -19.06
CA TRP A 341 6.08 22.17 -18.28
C TRP A 341 5.93 20.89 -19.11
N ARG A 342 6.64 20.78 -20.20
CA ARG A 342 6.56 19.62 -21.12
C ARG A 342 6.80 18.27 -20.45
N ALA A 343 7.54 18.23 -19.35
CA ALA A 343 7.77 17.00 -18.58
C ALA A 343 6.49 16.48 -17.91
N GLN A 344 5.54 17.36 -17.59
CA GLN A 344 4.26 17.02 -16.96
C GLN A 344 3.09 16.94 -17.96
N ARG A 345 3.34 17.19 -19.23
CA ARG A 345 2.27 17.34 -20.20
C ARG A 345 1.39 16.09 -20.36
N GLY A 346 1.96 14.90 -20.23
CA GLY A 346 1.23 13.64 -20.36
C GLY A 346 0.20 13.49 -19.24
N LEU A 347 0.66 13.51 -17.99
CA LEU A 347 -0.19 13.38 -16.81
C LEU A 347 -1.22 14.51 -16.73
N ASN A 348 -0.78 15.77 -16.75
CA ASN A 348 -1.68 16.89 -16.56
C ASN A 348 -2.68 17.06 -17.73
N SER A 349 -2.36 16.61 -18.95
CA SER A 349 -3.36 16.52 -20.02
C SER A 349 -4.40 15.44 -19.75
N LEU A 350 -3.99 14.27 -19.23
CA LEU A 350 -4.91 13.20 -18.83
C LEU A 350 -5.85 13.68 -17.72
N GLU A 351 -5.29 14.31 -16.67
CA GLU A 351 -6.06 14.84 -15.52
C GLU A 351 -7.19 15.77 -16.01
N ILE A 352 -6.85 16.85 -16.73
CA ILE A 352 -7.87 17.84 -17.13
C ILE A 352 -8.89 17.26 -18.12
N LEU A 353 -8.50 16.36 -19.02
CA LEU A 353 -9.45 15.67 -19.88
C LEU A 353 -10.42 14.81 -19.08
N SER A 354 -9.93 14.13 -18.04
CA SER A 354 -10.75 13.37 -17.11
C SER A 354 -11.72 14.27 -16.31
N HIS A 355 -11.23 15.40 -15.81
CA HIS A 355 -12.06 16.37 -15.08
C HIS A 355 -13.20 16.92 -15.95
N LEU A 356 -12.90 17.29 -17.21
CA LEU A 356 -13.90 17.83 -18.13
C LEU A 356 -14.94 16.78 -18.52
N LYS A 357 -14.53 15.52 -18.74
CA LYS A 357 -15.49 14.43 -19.01
C LYS A 357 -16.35 14.12 -17.80
N SER A 358 -15.78 14.09 -16.59
CA SER A 358 -16.52 13.91 -15.36
C SER A 358 -17.52 15.07 -15.12
N ALA A 359 -17.07 16.30 -15.32
CA ALA A 359 -17.92 17.47 -15.19
C ALA A 359 -19.08 17.46 -16.18
N HIS A 360 -18.84 17.14 -17.43
CA HIS A 360 -19.88 17.01 -18.44
C HIS A 360 -20.89 15.90 -18.08
N HIS A 361 -20.40 14.73 -17.63
CA HIS A 361 -21.28 13.63 -17.19
C HIS A 361 -22.16 14.02 -15.99
N ILE A 362 -21.56 14.64 -14.97
CA ILE A 362 -22.23 14.99 -13.72
C ILE A 362 -23.26 16.13 -13.93
N THR A 363 -22.89 17.15 -14.72
CA THR A 363 -23.70 18.38 -14.83
C THR A 363 -24.61 18.41 -16.05
N GLY A 364 -24.28 17.66 -17.09
CA GLY A 364 -24.93 17.74 -18.40
C GLY A 364 -24.66 19.05 -19.15
N ASP A 365 -23.69 19.86 -18.71
CA ASP A 365 -23.38 21.16 -19.31
C ASP A 365 -22.37 21.01 -20.45
N ASP A 366 -22.84 21.33 -21.67
CA ASP A 366 -22.04 21.19 -22.88
C ASP A 366 -20.75 22.04 -22.90
N ARG A 367 -20.67 23.09 -22.07
CA ARG A 367 -19.45 23.92 -21.95
C ARG A 367 -18.21 23.07 -21.61
N TYR A 368 -18.37 22.03 -20.79
CA TYR A 368 -17.26 21.13 -20.43
C TYR A 368 -16.87 20.21 -21.58
N GLY A 369 -17.88 19.77 -22.36
CA GLY A 369 -17.64 19.04 -23.62
C GLY A 369 -16.96 19.89 -24.69
N ASP A 370 -17.32 21.18 -24.79
CA ASP A 370 -16.66 22.13 -25.71
C ASP A 370 -15.20 22.38 -25.30
N ALA A 371 -14.95 22.63 -24.01
CA ALA A 371 -13.59 22.79 -23.48
C ALA A 371 -12.74 21.54 -23.68
N TYR A 372 -13.31 20.35 -23.49
CA TYR A 372 -12.65 19.07 -23.76
C TYR A 372 -12.22 18.96 -25.23
N ARG A 373 -13.13 19.25 -26.17
CA ARG A 373 -12.81 19.24 -27.61
C ARG A 373 -11.76 20.28 -27.97
N ASP A 374 -11.85 21.48 -27.43
CA ASP A 374 -10.87 22.56 -27.71
C ASP A 374 -9.45 22.14 -27.30
N LEU A 375 -9.28 21.57 -26.10
CA LEU A 375 -7.97 21.09 -25.64
C LEU A 375 -7.41 19.98 -26.53
N ILE A 376 -8.26 19.12 -27.08
CA ILE A 376 -7.85 18.04 -27.97
C ILE A 376 -7.49 18.58 -29.36
N GLU A 377 -8.41 19.31 -29.99
CA GLU A 377 -8.30 19.71 -31.39
C GLU A 377 -7.26 20.82 -31.59
N ASN A 378 -7.22 21.81 -30.71
CA ASN A 378 -6.38 22.99 -30.84
C ASN A 378 -5.07 22.92 -30.05
N HIS A 379 -4.98 22.03 -29.02
CA HIS A 379 -3.83 21.97 -28.11
C HIS A 379 -3.18 20.58 -28.00
N GLY A 380 -3.75 19.54 -28.66
CA GLY A 380 -3.15 18.21 -28.76
C GLY A 380 -3.14 17.39 -27.48
N TYR A 381 -4.09 17.62 -26.57
CA TYR A 381 -4.08 16.99 -25.24
C TYR A 381 -4.30 15.49 -25.26
N ALA A 382 -5.10 14.96 -26.19
CA ALA A 382 -5.24 13.51 -26.33
C ALA A 382 -3.90 12.86 -26.73
N GLU A 383 -3.14 13.50 -27.63
CA GLU A 383 -1.82 13.00 -28.01
C GLU A 383 -0.78 13.17 -26.88
N ASN A 384 -0.87 14.26 -26.10
CA ASN A 384 -0.05 14.39 -24.90
C ASN A 384 -0.31 13.26 -23.90
N ALA A 385 -1.59 12.91 -23.67
CA ALA A 385 -2.02 11.86 -22.77
C ALA A 385 -1.71 10.44 -23.25
N ARG A 386 -1.30 10.24 -24.50
CA ARG A 386 -0.89 8.94 -25.05
C ARG A 386 0.28 8.34 -24.28
N HIS A 387 1.21 9.17 -23.79
CA HIS A 387 2.38 8.78 -23.03
C HIS A 387 2.42 9.57 -21.72
N VAL A 388 1.72 9.06 -20.72
CA VAL A 388 1.63 9.71 -19.40
C VAL A 388 2.96 9.64 -18.66
N LYS A 389 3.66 8.52 -18.77
CA LYS A 389 4.95 8.31 -18.12
C LYS A 389 6.11 8.62 -19.06
N LEU A 390 6.90 9.60 -18.69
CA LEU A 390 8.26 9.78 -19.16
C LEU A 390 9.22 9.23 -18.11
N THR A 391 9.06 7.93 -17.77
CA THR A 391 9.85 7.32 -16.73
C THR A 391 11.24 6.97 -17.24
N LEU A 392 12.26 7.62 -16.68
CA LEU A 392 13.62 7.13 -16.79
C LEU A 392 13.77 5.94 -15.82
N PRO A 393 14.47 4.85 -16.20
CA PRO A 393 14.74 3.74 -15.28
C PRO A 393 15.29 4.25 -13.94
N GLY A 394 14.76 3.74 -12.82
CA GLY A 394 15.11 4.17 -11.47
C GLY A 394 14.47 5.48 -10.99
N HIS A 395 13.57 6.07 -11.75
CA HIS A 395 12.89 7.32 -11.40
C HIS A 395 11.36 7.20 -11.37
N VAL A 396 10.84 6.03 -11.03
CA VAL A 396 9.41 5.80 -10.84
C VAL A 396 8.84 6.78 -9.82
N ASN A 397 7.75 7.46 -10.17
CA ASN A 397 7.06 8.39 -9.30
C ASN A 397 5.63 7.91 -9.03
N HIS A 398 5.47 7.04 -8.05
CA HIS A 398 4.18 6.44 -7.70
C HIS A 398 3.08 7.47 -7.35
N SER A 399 3.44 8.71 -7.02
CA SER A 399 2.44 9.78 -6.88
C SER A 399 1.83 10.14 -8.23
N ASP A 400 2.63 10.21 -9.29
CA ASP A 400 2.13 10.48 -10.63
C ASP A 400 1.32 9.28 -11.16
N ASP A 401 1.70 8.05 -10.78
CA ASP A 401 0.97 6.84 -11.13
C ASP A 401 -0.41 6.81 -10.50
N GLU A 402 -0.50 7.15 -9.21
CA GLU A 402 -1.78 7.29 -8.51
C GLU A 402 -2.71 8.26 -9.25
N LEU A 403 -2.22 9.46 -9.58
CA LEU A 403 -3.00 10.48 -10.27
C LEU A 403 -3.42 10.04 -11.68
N ALA A 404 -2.55 9.31 -12.39
CA ALA A 404 -2.87 8.76 -13.70
C ALA A 404 -4.02 7.73 -13.61
N PHE A 405 -3.94 6.75 -12.69
CA PHE A 405 -4.96 5.71 -12.57
C PHE A 405 -6.32 6.25 -12.13
N ILE A 406 -6.37 7.21 -11.19
CA ILE A 406 -7.64 7.85 -10.82
C ILE A 406 -8.22 8.72 -11.93
N SER A 407 -7.38 9.21 -12.85
CA SER A 407 -7.82 9.96 -14.04
C SER A 407 -8.29 9.06 -15.17
N TYR A 408 -7.61 7.93 -15.42
CA TYR A 408 -8.05 6.96 -16.45
C TYR A 408 -9.44 6.42 -16.19
N TYR A 409 -9.78 6.14 -14.94
CA TYR A 409 -11.03 5.48 -14.60
C TYR A 409 -12.26 6.28 -15.06
N PRO A 410 -12.50 7.52 -14.62
CA PRO A 410 -13.67 8.29 -15.09
C PRO A 410 -13.56 8.69 -16.55
N LEU A 411 -12.36 9.03 -17.04
CA LEU A 411 -12.17 9.36 -18.45
C LEU A 411 -12.65 8.23 -19.37
N LEU A 412 -12.16 7.02 -19.17
CA LEU A 412 -12.52 5.86 -19.98
C LEU A 412 -13.96 5.37 -19.74
N LYS A 413 -14.50 5.60 -18.54
CA LYS A 413 -15.89 5.29 -18.23
C LYS A 413 -16.87 6.17 -19.01
N TYR A 414 -16.55 7.43 -19.23
CA TYR A 414 -17.44 8.41 -19.86
C TYR A 414 -17.09 8.76 -21.30
N GLU A 415 -15.93 8.35 -21.82
CA GLU A 415 -15.56 8.57 -23.21
C GLU A 415 -16.29 7.60 -24.13
N THR A 416 -17.00 8.14 -25.12
CA THR A 416 -17.79 7.40 -26.11
C THR A 416 -17.24 7.49 -27.53
N ASP A 417 -16.30 8.42 -27.81
CA ASP A 417 -15.62 8.49 -29.09
C ASP A 417 -14.60 7.35 -29.17
N GLU A 418 -14.78 6.44 -30.13
CA GLU A 418 -13.94 5.25 -30.28
C GLU A 418 -12.48 5.60 -30.60
N GLY A 419 -12.22 6.68 -31.31
CA GLY A 419 -10.86 7.12 -31.65
C GLY A 419 -10.12 7.63 -30.44
N LEU A 420 -10.76 8.49 -29.64
CA LEU A 420 -10.18 9.02 -28.40
C LEU A 420 -10.04 7.91 -27.35
N ARG A 421 -11.06 7.07 -27.22
CA ARG A 421 -11.02 5.92 -26.32
C ARG A 421 -9.84 4.99 -26.63
N SER A 422 -9.54 4.75 -27.91
CA SER A 422 -8.40 3.94 -28.33
C SER A 422 -7.07 4.54 -27.86
N ILE A 423 -6.91 5.87 -27.95
CA ILE A 423 -5.70 6.56 -27.47
C ILE A 423 -5.52 6.38 -25.96
N TYR A 424 -6.59 6.56 -25.18
CA TYR A 424 -6.52 6.44 -23.74
C TYR A 424 -6.35 5.00 -23.25
N LEU A 425 -6.92 4.02 -23.97
CA LEU A 425 -6.69 2.60 -23.69
C LEU A 425 -5.26 2.18 -23.98
N GLU A 426 -4.65 2.68 -25.06
CA GLU A 426 -3.23 2.45 -25.37
C GLU A 426 -2.34 3.02 -24.26
N SER A 427 -2.64 4.23 -23.80
CA SER A 427 -1.94 4.89 -22.70
C SER A 427 -2.08 4.15 -21.37
N LEU A 428 -3.29 3.69 -21.04
CA LEU A 428 -3.53 2.89 -19.85
C LEU A 428 -2.81 1.54 -19.91
N GLU A 429 -2.82 0.88 -21.08
CA GLU A 429 -2.11 -0.38 -21.30
C GLU A 429 -0.60 -0.21 -21.05
N GLU A 430 0.02 0.84 -21.62
CA GLU A 430 1.44 1.15 -21.40
C GLU A 430 1.72 1.36 -19.90
N SER A 431 0.93 2.20 -19.22
CA SER A 431 1.09 2.49 -17.80
C SER A 431 0.89 1.24 -16.94
N TRP A 432 -0.15 0.44 -17.22
CA TRP A 432 -0.44 -0.75 -16.44
C TRP A 432 0.61 -1.85 -16.61
N GLN A 433 1.17 -2.05 -17.81
CA GLN A 433 2.21 -3.06 -18.03
C GLN A 433 3.50 -2.75 -17.24
N GLU A 434 3.83 -1.46 -17.05
CA GLU A 434 4.96 -1.08 -16.21
C GLU A 434 4.71 -1.37 -14.73
N GLU A 435 3.50 -1.06 -14.23
CA GLU A 435 3.11 -1.21 -12.83
C GLU A 435 2.61 -2.63 -12.47
N ARG A 436 2.29 -3.45 -13.46
CA ARG A 436 1.74 -4.80 -13.28
C ARG A 436 2.55 -5.68 -12.32
N PRO A 437 3.90 -5.68 -12.35
CA PRO A 437 4.71 -6.46 -11.41
C PRO A 437 4.53 -6.06 -9.95
N GLU A 438 4.00 -4.86 -9.66
CA GLU A 438 3.75 -4.38 -8.30
C GLU A 438 2.55 -5.04 -7.64
N ARG A 439 1.69 -5.70 -8.42
CA ARG A 439 0.49 -6.39 -7.93
C ARG A 439 -0.46 -5.45 -7.19
N ASN A 440 -0.49 -4.16 -7.56
CA ASN A 440 -1.36 -3.18 -6.93
C ASN A 440 -2.84 -3.51 -7.24
N PRO A 441 -3.67 -3.86 -6.25
CA PRO A 441 -5.02 -4.33 -6.50
C PRO A 441 -5.93 -3.26 -7.08
N TRP A 442 -5.73 -2.00 -6.70
CA TRP A 442 -6.57 -0.90 -7.20
C TRP A 442 -6.30 -0.61 -8.67
N TRP A 443 -5.03 -0.55 -9.09
CA TRP A 443 -4.66 -0.31 -10.48
C TRP A 443 -5.08 -1.48 -11.38
N ASN A 444 -4.90 -2.71 -10.91
CA ASN A 444 -5.39 -3.89 -11.61
C ASN A 444 -6.90 -3.82 -11.84
N TYR A 445 -7.67 -3.48 -10.81
CA TYR A 445 -9.13 -3.41 -10.93
C TYR A 445 -9.61 -2.20 -11.75
N ILE A 446 -8.90 -1.06 -11.73
CA ILE A 446 -9.16 0.05 -12.66
C ILE A 446 -8.96 -0.43 -14.10
N TYR A 447 -7.82 -1.06 -14.38
CA TYR A 447 -7.54 -1.61 -15.71
C TYR A 447 -8.64 -2.58 -16.15
N GLY A 448 -8.98 -3.58 -15.35
CA GLY A 448 -10.03 -4.54 -15.66
C GLY A 448 -11.41 -3.91 -15.86
N ALA A 449 -11.75 -2.92 -15.04
CA ALA A 449 -13.06 -2.26 -15.07
C ALA A 449 -13.31 -1.46 -16.35
N VAL A 450 -12.28 -0.87 -16.95
CA VAL A 450 -12.44 0.00 -18.14
C VAL A 450 -12.03 -0.64 -19.45
N THR A 451 -11.24 -1.73 -19.40
CA THR A 451 -10.82 -2.48 -20.60
C THR A 451 -11.61 -3.77 -20.82
N GLU A 452 -12.22 -4.32 -19.76
CA GLU A 452 -12.83 -5.66 -19.72
C GLU A 452 -11.82 -6.80 -20.02
N ASN A 453 -10.53 -6.51 -19.96
CA ASN A 453 -9.44 -7.46 -20.14
C ASN A 453 -9.09 -8.16 -18.83
N ALA A 454 -8.30 -9.23 -18.89
CA ALA A 454 -7.72 -9.87 -17.72
C ALA A 454 -6.79 -8.87 -16.99
N CYS A 455 -6.97 -8.73 -15.67
CA CYS A 455 -6.31 -7.74 -14.84
C CYS A 455 -5.57 -8.34 -13.64
N ASP A 456 -5.04 -9.54 -13.77
CA ASP A 456 -4.29 -10.25 -12.73
C ASP A 456 -5.01 -10.30 -11.37
N VAL A 457 -6.29 -10.70 -11.39
CA VAL A 457 -7.19 -10.75 -10.22
C VAL A 457 -6.58 -11.52 -9.05
N GLU A 458 -5.95 -12.66 -9.31
CA GLU A 458 -5.33 -13.49 -8.27
C GLU A 458 -4.15 -12.77 -7.57
N GLU A 459 -3.33 -12.05 -8.31
CA GLU A 459 -2.23 -11.28 -7.74
C GLU A 459 -2.74 -10.07 -6.95
N ALA A 460 -3.81 -9.43 -7.42
CA ALA A 460 -4.50 -8.38 -6.69
C ALA A 460 -5.12 -8.91 -5.37
N ALA A 461 -5.82 -10.05 -5.43
CA ALA A 461 -6.40 -10.70 -4.25
C ALA A 461 -5.30 -11.17 -3.27
N ARG A 462 -4.18 -11.66 -3.78
CA ARG A 462 -3.00 -11.99 -2.97
C ARG A 462 -2.49 -10.78 -2.21
N THR A 463 -2.35 -9.64 -2.86
CA THR A 463 -1.94 -8.38 -2.20
C THR A 463 -2.93 -7.98 -1.10
N LEU A 464 -4.23 -8.06 -1.34
CA LEU A 464 -5.25 -7.81 -0.31
C LEU A 464 -5.13 -8.76 0.89
N ARG A 465 -4.81 -10.03 0.65
CA ARG A 465 -4.53 -11.00 1.73
C ARG A 465 -3.28 -10.63 2.52
N GLU A 466 -2.23 -10.16 1.85
CA GLU A 466 -0.96 -9.76 2.45
C GLU A 466 -1.05 -8.44 3.23
N ILE A 467 -1.95 -7.49 2.90
CA ILE A 467 -2.11 -6.24 3.66
C ILE A 467 -2.46 -6.56 5.12
N PRO A 468 -1.63 -6.18 6.10
CA PRO A 468 -1.84 -6.53 7.49
C PRO A 468 -2.93 -5.70 8.15
N LEU A 469 -3.56 -6.23 9.19
CA LEU A 469 -4.47 -5.46 10.03
C LEU A 469 -3.75 -4.40 10.89
N ASP A 470 -2.46 -4.55 11.13
CA ASP A 470 -1.63 -3.55 11.82
C ASP A 470 -0.98 -2.63 10.79
N LEU A 471 -1.39 -1.36 10.76
CA LEU A 471 -0.88 -0.32 9.86
C LEU A 471 -0.06 0.76 10.58
N ILE A 472 0.50 0.41 11.73
CA ILE A 472 1.47 1.29 12.41
C ILE A 472 2.77 1.33 11.59
N ASP A 473 3.41 2.48 11.51
CA ASP A 473 4.64 2.74 10.78
C ASP A 473 5.89 2.18 11.50
N TRP A 474 5.88 0.86 11.74
CA TRP A 474 7.00 0.17 12.36
C TRP A 474 8.29 0.34 11.55
N PRO A 475 9.48 0.38 12.20
CA PRO A 475 10.73 0.31 11.48
C PRO A 475 10.88 -1.05 10.80
N ILE A 476 11.14 -1.05 9.50
CA ILE A 476 11.32 -2.25 8.67
C ILE A 476 12.71 -2.22 8.06
N ARG A 477 13.39 -3.35 8.11
CA ARG A 477 14.70 -3.55 7.48
C ARG A 477 14.75 -4.90 6.77
N ASN A 478 14.86 -4.86 5.46
CA ASN A 478 14.91 -6.05 4.60
C ASN A 478 16.22 -6.17 3.82
N SER A 479 17.01 -5.10 3.72
CA SER A 479 18.23 -5.06 2.88
C SER A 479 19.34 -6.04 3.31
N HIS A 480 19.28 -6.56 4.53
CA HIS A 480 20.23 -7.56 5.04
C HIS A 480 19.82 -9.01 4.79
N ARG A 481 18.64 -9.25 4.24
CA ARG A 481 18.10 -10.59 3.99
C ARG A 481 18.86 -11.28 2.87
N ALA A 482 19.07 -12.59 3.05
CA ALA A 482 19.82 -13.42 2.11
C ALA A 482 18.98 -13.94 0.94
N ASP A 483 17.66 -13.96 1.07
CA ASP A 483 16.69 -14.40 0.06
C ASP A 483 16.28 -13.29 -0.92
N ILE A 484 16.69 -12.04 -0.66
CA ILE A 484 16.35 -10.90 -1.51
C ILE A 484 17.45 -10.63 -2.54
N ARG A 485 17.04 -10.42 -3.78
CA ARG A 485 17.91 -9.95 -4.85
C ARG A 485 17.77 -8.44 -4.97
N LEU A 486 18.90 -7.75 -4.71
CA LEU A 486 18.96 -6.31 -4.82
C LEU A 486 18.90 -5.86 -6.29
N ASP A 487 18.19 -4.78 -6.55
CA ASP A 487 18.28 -4.05 -7.81
C ASP A 487 19.60 -3.28 -7.87
N ALA A 488 20.16 -3.13 -9.07
CA ALA A 488 21.33 -2.31 -9.30
C ALA A 488 21.02 -0.81 -9.14
N ASP A 489 19.78 -0.42 -9.45
CA ASP A 489 19.31 0.94 -9.37
C ASP A 489 18.74 1.26 -7.97
N ARG A 490 18.78 2.53 -7.63
CA ARG A 490 18.19 3.08 -6.40
C ARG A 490 16.84 3.69 -6.70
N GLY A 491 15.94 3.67 -5.72
CA GLY A 491 14.70 4.42 -5.80
C GLY A 491 14.93 5.94 -5.88
N ARG A 492 13.87 6.67 -6.20
CA ARG A 492 13.89 8.13 -6.42
C ARG A 492 14.50 8.93 -5.26
N LYS A 493 14.39 8.43 -4.04
CA LYS A 493 14.96 9.05 -2.83
C LYS A 493 16.30 8.43 -2.41
N GLY A 494 16.88 7.58 -3.25
CA GLY A 494 18.15 6.88 -2.98
C GLY A 494 18.02 5.61 -2.15
N GLU A 495 16.79 5.14 -1.90
CA GLU A 495 16.51 3.91 -1.17
C GLU A 495 17.00 2.66 -1.91
N LEU A 496 17.41 1.64 -1.13
CA LEU A 496 17.68 0.30 -1.66
C LEU A 496 16.39 -0.35 -2.13
N GLN A 497 16.45 -1.03 -3.27
CA GLN A 497 15.31 -1.71 -3.87
C GLN A 497 15.59 -3.18 -4.11
N SER A 498 14.54 -3.99 -4.09
CA SER A 498 14.54 -5.38 -4.61
C SER A 498 14.17 -5.39 -6.09
N ILE A 499 14.60 -6.45 -6.81
CA ILE A 499 14.17 -6.67 -8.20
C ILE A 499 12.67 -7.00 -8.28
N GLY A 500 12.13 -7.68 -7.28
CA GLY A 500 10.70 -8.03 -7.20
C GLY A 500 10.08 -7.48 -5.93
N VAL A 501 8.77 -7.19 -5.99
CA VAL A 501 8.02 -6.70 -4.83
C VAL A 501 7.97 -7.76 -3.73
N LEU A 502 8.31 -7.36 -2.50
CA LEU A 502 8.15 -8.20 -1.32
C LEU A 502 6.67 -8.40 -1.00
N PRO A 503 6.35 -9.39 -0.16
CA PRO A 503 5.02 -9.49 0.42
C PRO A 503 4.62 -8.19 1.13
N TYR A 504 3.37 -7.77 0.94
CA TYR A 504 2.91 -6.46 1.42
C TYR A 504 2.93 -6.32 2.95
N ASP A 505 2.83 -7.41 3.70
CA ASP A 505 3.01 -7.42 5.16
C ASP A 505 4.48 -7.20 5.61
N GLU A 506 5.43 -7.27 4.70
CA GLU A 506 6.87 -7.05 4.93
C GLU A 506 7.36 -5.70 4.37
N LEU A 507 6.49 -4.89 3.73
CA LEU A 507 6.85 -3.60 3.17
C LEU A 507 6.97 -2.51 4.24
N PRO A 508 7.90 -1.53 4.04
CA PRO A 508 8.08 -0.43 4.97
C PRO A 508 6.96 0.62 4.94
N ALA A 509 6.16 0.66 3.89
CA ALA A 509 5.03 1.55 3.76
C ALA A 509 3.94 0.94 2.89
N LEU A 510 2.68 1.20 3.23
CA LEU A 510 1.49 0.71 2.54
C LEU A 510 0.64 1.92 2.13
N LYS A 511 1.03 2.58 1.06
CA LYS A 511 0.34 3.72 0.46
C LYS A 511 0.34 3.60 -1.06
N TRP A 512 -0.68 4.16 -1.71
CA TRP A 512 -0.80 4.20 -3.17
C TRP A 512 0.45 4.78 -3.84
N ASN A 513 1.05 5.78 -3.23
CA ASN A 513 2.20 6.51 -3.72
C ASN A 513 3.54 6.12 -3.04
N ALA A 514 3.60 4.97 -2.37
CA ALA A 514 4.83 4.43 -1.83
C ALA A 514 5.54 3.56 -2.86
N ASN A 515 6.87 3.53 -2.82
CA ASN A 515 7.67 2.62 -3.64
C ASN A 515 7.60 1.19 -3.07
N PRO A 516 6.92 0.22 -3.74
CA PRO A 516 6.76 -1.14 -3.22
C PRO A 516 8.03 -2.00 -3.34
N TYR A 517 9.07 -1.51 -4.01
CA TYR A 517 10.37 -2.16 -4.10
C TYR A 517 11.32 -1.75 -2.98
N ALA A 518 10.97 -0.71 -2.20
CA ALA A 518 11.82 -0.24 -1.11
C ALA A 518 12.00 -1.30 -0.03
N LEU A 519 13.24 -1.51 0.40
CA LEU A 519 13.60 -2.56 1.36
C LEU A 519 13.59 -2.08 2.80
N ASP A 520 14.05 -0.87 3.04
CA ASP A 520 14.20 -0.31 4.37
C ASP A 520 13.37 0.97 4.50
N GLY A 521 12.79 1.17 5.68
CA GLY A 521 11.97 2.36 5.91
C GLY A 521 11.04 2.19 7.10
N GLY A 522 9.81 2.68 6.96
CA GLY A 522 8.89 2.85 8.07
C GLY A 522 9.25 4.04 8.93
N GLY A 523 8.70 4.09 10.13
CA GLY A 523 8.90 5.17 11.09
C GLY A 523 9.38 4.68 12.44
N ASN A 524 8.90 5.34 13.48
CA ASN A 524 9.22 5.01 14.87
C ASN A 524 7.97 4.52 15.62
N ALA A 525 7.03 3.89 14.93
CA ALA A 525 5.73 3.50 15.45
C ALA A 525 4.91 4.68 16.02
N THR A 526 5.07 5.85 15.43
CA THR A 526 4.41 7.10 15.85
C THR A 526 3.27 7.52 14.95
N ARG A 527 2.95 6.70 13.94
CA ARG A 527 1.88 6.92 12.98
C ARG A 527 1.14 5.62 12.72
N GLU A 528 -0.18 5.73 12.50
CA GLU A 528 -1.02 4.67 11.94
C GLU A 528 -1.63 5.17 10.63
N ASP A 529 -1.63 4.36 9.57
CA ASP A 529 -2.32 4.63 8.33
C ASP A 529 -3.77 4.10 8.39
N ASP A 530 -4.68 4.70 7.62
CA ASP A 530 -6.12 4.55 7.83
C ASP A 530 -6.72 3.22 7.36
N GLY A 531 -6.20 2.63 6.30
CA GLY A 531 -6.70 1.36 5.75
C GLY A 531 -7.60 1.50 4.52
N THR A 532 -7.77 2.70 3.97
CA THR A 532 -8.42 2.90 2.66
C THR A 532 -7.69 2.13 1.57
N TYR A 533 -6.39 1.92 1.74
CA TYR A 533 -5.55 1.09 0.88
C TYR A 533 -6.05 -0.36 0.71
N PHE A 534 -6.77 -0.89 1.69
CA PHE A 534 -7.48 -2.16 1.58
C PHE A 534 -8.93 -1.96 1.12
N LEU A 535 -9.67 -1.03 1.72
CA LEU A 535 -11.11 -0.90 1.54
C LEU A 535 -11.51 -0.53 0.11
N LEU A 536 -10.77 0.39 -0.52
CA LEU A 536 -11.12 0.86 -1.87
C LEU A 536 -11.02 -0.26 -2.91
N PRO A 537 -9.88 -0.95 -3.09
CA PRO A 537 -9.81 -2.05 -4.05
C PRO A 537 -10.67 -3.26 -3.65
N TYR A 538 -10.83 -3.55 -2.37
CA TYR A 538 -11.72 -4.62 -1.93
C TYR A 538 -13.15 -4.38 -2.42
N TRP A 539 -13.74 -3.22 -2.16
CA TRP A 539 -15.10 -2.92 -2.56
C TRP A 539 -15.26 -2.69 -4.06
N MET A 540 -14.25 -2.12 -4.73
CA MET A 540 -14.23 -2.01 -6.18
C MET A 540 -14.18 -3.41 -6.82
N GLY A 541 -13.31 -4.30 -6.31
CA GLY A 541 -13.23 -5.69 -6.78
C GLY A 541 -14.52 -6.47 -6.59
N ARG A 542 -15.23 -6.26 -5.48
CA ARG A 542 -16.58 -6.81 -5.23
C ARG A 542 -17.62 -6.25 -6.20
N TYR A 543 -17.59 -4.95 -6.45
CA TYR A 543 -18.54 -4.27 -7.35
C TYR A 543 -18.40 -4.75 -8.80
N TYR A 544 -17.20 -4.94 -9.29
CA TYR A 544 -16.95 -5.43 -10.65
C TYR A 544 -16.96 -6.96 -10.77
N GLY A 545 -17.17 -7.71 -9.69
CA GLY A 545 -17.18 -9.17 -9.70
C GLY A 545 -15.80 -9.81 -9.85
N PHE A 546 -14.72 -9.06 -9.61
CA PHE A 546 -13.35 -9.61 -9.55
C PHE A 546 -13.11 -10.41 -8.27
N LEU A 547 -13.80 -10.05 -7.20
CA LEU A 547 -13.78 -10.77 -5.92
C LEU A 547 -15.16 -11.36 -5.63
N GLU A 548 -15.19 -12.64 -5.33
CA GLU A 548 -16.43 -13.35 -4.96
C GLU A 548 -16.89 -13.03 -3.54
N ASP A 549 -18.16 -13.32 -3.24
CA ASP A 549 -18.77 -13.10 -1.92
C ASP A 549 -18.29 -14.08 -0.85
N THR A 550 -17.74 -15.21 -1.28
CA THR A 550 -17.39 -16.31 -0.42
C THR A 550 -15.88 -16.53 -0.37
N HIS A 551 -15.29 -16.26 0.79
CA HIS A 551 -14.17 -17.04 1.36
C HIS A 551 -12.90 -17.24 0.53
N SER A 552 -12.54 -16.39 -0.36
CA SER A 552 -11.20 -16.48 -0.98
C SER A 552 -10.17 -15.60 -0.27
#